data_6bcff6b2e9deaaf15381e4cd082fdd09
#
_entry.id   6bcff6b2e9deaaf15381e4cd082fdd09
#
_cell.length_a   1.000
_cell.length_b   1.000
_cell.length_c   1.000
_cell.angle_alpha   90.00
_cell.angle_beta   90.00
_cell.angle_gamma   90.00
#
_symmetry.space_group_name_H-M   'P 1'
#
loop_
_entity.id
_entity.type
_entity.pdbx_description
1 polymer ?
#
loop_
_entity_poly.entity_id
_entity_poly.type
_entity_poly.pdbx_seq_one_letter_code
_entity_poly.pdbx_strand_id
1 'polypeptide(L)'
;MKITVKDCLELDIFKNCKIVAGKRNLENSVRTVSVMDAADVETAVANNGVREQVVLTSFYAMKNDTLKQAQAVKELAACGIAALIVFHVSDVDREDYVQMIEIAEAMGMPLIFIPEGSDYGYADAIEQIMDKLLLGATFNNNLINNTIYHLLDFEKHKTFQAAVKEAAVSNDFQMALISKDFNPILVVETRNNVTVADAVRI
;
A
#
# COMPACT_ATOMS: atom_id res chain seq x y z
N MET A 1 -5.44 -0.09 8.88
CA MET A 1 -5.57 0.52 7.53
C MET A 1 -4.63 -0.22 6.60
N LYS A 2 -5.06 -0.61 5.41
CA LYS A 2 -4.15 -1.19 4.41
C LYS A 2 -3.44 -0.04 3.71
N ILE A 3 -2.13 -0.10 3.59
CA ILE A 3 -1.36 0.82 2.75
C ILE A 3 -1.50 0.39 1.30
N THR A 4 -1.73 1.33 0.41
CA THR A 4 -1.94 1.10 -1.02
C THR A 4 -0.79 1.68 -1.85
N VAL A 5 -0.71 1.32 -3.14
CA VAL A 5 0.22 1.95 -4.08
C VAL A 5 -0.01 3.46 -4.15
N LYS A 6 -1.27 3.90 -4.13
CA LYS A 6 -1.63 5.32 -4.10
C LYS A 6 -1.03 6.03 -2.89
N ASP A 7 -1.15 5.43 -1.69
CA ASP A 7 -0.54 5.99 -0.49
C ASP A 7 0.98 6.09 -0.60
N CYS A 8 1.63 5.11 -1.23
CA CYS A 8 3.08 5.16 -1.47
C CYS A 8 3.45 6.30 -2.43
N LEU A 9 2.64 6.57 -3.46
CA LEU A 9 2.90 7.65 -4.41
C LEU A 9 2.76 9.06 -3.83
N GLU A 10 2.21 9.22 -2.63
CA GLU A 10 2.18 10.49 -1.88
C GLU A 10 3.53 10.82 -1.22
N LEU A 11 4.47 9.87 -1.15
CA LEU A 11 5.79 10.08 -0.58
C LEU A 11 6.62 11.02 -1.46
N ASP A 12 7.53 11.77 -0.83
CA ASP A 12 8.30 12.83 -1.49
C ASP A 12 9.12 12.33 -2.67
N ILE A 13 9.66 11.12 -2.57
CA ILE A 13 10.43 10.48 -3.63
C ILE A 13 9.63 10.29 -4.93
N PHE A 14 8.30 10.19 -4.85
CA PHE A 14 7.45 9.94 -6.02
C PHE A 14 6.79 11.18 -6.60
N LYS A 15 7.08 12.38 -6.08
CA LYS A 15 6.45 13.64 -6.57
C LYS A 15 6.58 13.89 -8.07
N ASN A 16 7.68 13.45 -8.66
CA ASN A 16 7.98 13.64 -10.08
C ASN A 16 7.81 12.37 -10.90
N CYS A 17 7.20 11.33 -10.36
CA CYS A 17 6.99 10.08 -11.08
C CYS A 17 5.88 10.22 -12.15
N LYS A 18 5.94 9.34 -13.16
CA LYS A 18 4.90 9.19 -14.17
C LYS A 18 4.27 7.80 -14.06
N ILE A 19 2.97 7.74 -13.86
CA ILE A 19 2.21 6.49 -13.92
C ILE A 19 1.91 6.22 -15.39
N VAL A 20 2.56 5.24 -15.99
CA VAL A 20 2.47 4.94 -17.42
C VAL A 20 1.48 3.83 -17.76
N ALA A 21 1.17 2.95 -16.79
CA ALA A 21 0.15 1.90 -16.93
C ALA A 21 -0.54 1.59 -15.60
N GLY A 22 -1.68 0.89 -15.65
CA GLY A 22 -2.36 0.35 -14.48
C GLY A 22 -2.97 1.39 -13.54
N LYS A 23 -3.29 2.59 -13.99
CA LYS A 23 -3.83 3.70 -13.16
C LYS A 23 -5.09 3.34 -12.37
N ARG A 24 -5.87 2.36 -12.84
CA ARG A 24 -7.12 1.92 -12.19
C ARG A 24 -6.87 1.08 -10.95
N ASN A 25 -5.65 0.56 -10.78
CA ASN A 25 -5.29 -0.39 -9.72
C ASN A 25 -4.32 0.20 -8.69
N LEU A 26 -4.30 1.52 -8.53
CA LEU A 26 -3.49 2.20 -7.50
C LEU A 26 -3.94 1.89 -6.07
N GLU A 27 -5.14 1.35 -5.90
CA GLU A 27 -5.65 0.85 -4.61
C GLU A 27 -5.13 -0.55 -4.26
N ASN A 28 -4.23 -1.15 -5.09
CA ASN A 28 -3.56 -2.40 -4.74
C ASN A 28 -2.84 -2.27 -3.40
N SER A 29 -3.05 -3.26 -2.53
CA SER A 29 -2.42 -3.32 -1.21
C SER A 29 -0.91 -3.50 -1.33
N VAL A 30 -0.15 -2.82 -0.48
CA VAL A 30 1.30 -2.95 -0.36
C VAL A 30 1.65 -3.56 1.00
N ARG A 31 2.46 -4.61 0.99
CA ARG A 31 2.94 -5.31 2.19
C ARG A 31 4.45 -5.25 2.36
N THR A 32 5.17 -5.12 1.27
CA THR A 32 6.63 -5.11 1.28
C THR A 32 7.17 -4.42 0.02
N VAL A 33 8.45 -4.12 0.03
CA VAL A 33 9.19 -3.55 -1.10
C VAL A 33 10.48 -4.34 -1.32
N SER A 34 10.88 -4.49 -2.57
CA SER A 34 12.17 -5.10 -2.94
C SER A 34 12.81 -4.39 -4.12
N VAL A 35 14.10 -4.66 -4.34
CA VAL A 35 14.84 -4.24 -5.53
C VAL A 35 15.06 -5.46 -6.42
N MET A 36 14.78 -5.30 -7.70
CA MET A 36 15.06 -6.29 -8.72
C MET A 36 16.27 -5.85 -9.55
N ASP A 37 17.34 -6.61 -9.47
CA ASP A 37 18.53 -6.48 -10.32
C ASP A 37 18.96 -7.87 -10.79
N ALA A 38 18.15 -8.45 -11.69
CA ALA A 38 18.35 -9.78 -12.23
C ALA A 38 18.65 -9.70 -13.75
N ALA A 39 19.54 -10.57 -14.25
CA ALA A 39 19.92 -10.63 -15.66
C ALA A 39 18.96 -11.49 -16.48
N ASP A 40 18.10 -12.26 -15.84
CA ASP A 40 17.12 -13.14 -16.48
C ASP A 40 15.77 -13.09 -15.76
N VAL A 41 14.73 -13.49 -16.50
CA VAL A 41 13.33 -13.41 -16.04
C VAL A 41 13.04 -14.40 -14.91
N GLU A 42 13.61 -15.60 -14.96
CA GLU A 42 13.39 -16.64 -13.95
C GLU A 42 13.88 -16.19 -12.58
N THR A 43 15.11 -15.66 -12.52
CA THR A 43 15.68 -15.09 -11.30
C THR A 43 14.89 -13.87 -10.82
N ALA A 44 14.46 -12.99 -11.75
CA ALA A 44 13.64 -11.82 -11.40
C ALA A 44 12.35 -12.24 -10.68
N VAL A 45 11.64 -13.22 -11.23
CA VAL A 45 10.39 -13.74 -10.68
C VAL A 45 10.61 -14.50 -9.36
N ALA A 46 11.62 -15.37 -9.31
CA ALA A 46 11.92 -16.14 -8.11
C ALA A 46 12.21 -15.26 -6.88
N ASN A 47 12.89 -14.14 -7.09
CA ASN A 47 13.29 -13.23 -6.01
C ASN A 47 12.25 -12.14 -5.71
N ASN A 48 11.44 -11.74 -6.69
CA ASN A 48 10.57 -10.56 -6.59
C ASN A 48 9.10 -10.82 -6.93
N GLY A 49 8.73 -12.02 -7.35
CA GLY A 49 7.35 -12.38 -7.71
C GLY A 49 6.47 -12.62 -6.49
N VAL A 50 6.46 -11.71 -5.53
CA VAL A 50 5.68 -11.82 -4.29
C VAL A 50 4.44 -10.95 -4.37
N ARG A 51 3.29 -11.54 -4.04
CA ARG A 51 2.01 -10.83 -4.04
C ARG A 51 2.03 -9.63 -3.08
N GLU A 52 1.40 -8.53 -3.51
CA GLU A 52 1.32 -7.28 -2.74
C GLU A 52 2.69 -6.62 -2.47
N GLN A 53 3.71 -6.94 -3.26
CA GLN A 53 5.02 -6.34 -3.19
C GLN A 53 5.16 -5.18 -4.18
N VAL A 54 5.78 -4.08 -3.77
CA VAL A 54 6.31 -3.07 -4.68
C VAL A 54 7.71 -3.51 -5.12
N VAL A 55 7.94 -3.58 -6.42
CA VAL A 55 9.24 -3.95 -6.97
C VAL A 55 9.90 -2.71 -7.58
N LEU A 56 11.11 -2.39 -7.15
CA LEU A 56 11.93 -1.29 -7.65
C LEU A 56 12.99 -1.85 -8.60
N THR A 57 13.19 -1.22 -9.74
CA THR A 57 14.22 -1.65 -10.71
C THR A 57 14.67 -0.49 -11.58
N SER A 58 15.82 -0.61 -12.22
CA SER A 58 16.22 0.19 -13.39
C SER A 58 16.38 -0.68 -14.63
N PHE A 59 16.10 -1.99 -14.50
CA PHE A 59 16.43 -2.99 -15.52
C PHE A 59 17.90 -2.97 -15.97
N TYR A 60 18.80 -2.51 -15.10
CA TYR A 60 20.22 -2.34 -15.47
C TYR A 60 20.85 -3.62 -16.02
N ALA A 61 20.58 -4.75 -15.36
CA ALA A 61 21.10 -6.05 -15.79
C ALA A 61 20.46 -6.56 -17.11
N MET A 62 19.29 -6.00 -17.52
CA MET A 62 18.57 -6.31 -18.76
C MET A 62 18.52 -5.11 -19.73
N LYS A 63 19.35 -4.07 -19.55
CA LYS A 63 19.21 -2.78 -20.25
C LYS A 63 19.22 -2.85 -21.77
N ASN A 64 19.85 -3.88 -22.34
CA ASN A 64 19.98 -4.05 -23.79
C ASN A 64 18.99 -5.08 -24.37
N ASP A 65 18.00 -5.55 -23.56
CA ASP A 65 17.09 -6.61 -23.97
C ASP A 65 15.64 -6.25 -23.58
N THR A 66 15.00 -5.46 -24.43
CA THR A 66 13.62 -4.98 -24.22
C THR A 66 12.61 -6.12 -24.19
N LEU A 67 12.88 -7.23 -24.89
CA LEU A 67 12.03 -8.42 -24.85
C LEU A 67 12.08 -9.10 -23.48
N LYS A 68 13.27 -9.22 -22.87
CA LYS A 68 13.39 -9.73 -21.51
C LYS A 68 12.74 -8.81 -20.49
N GLN A 69 12.90 -7.50 -20.62
CA GLN A 69 12.22 -6.54 -19.75
C GLN A 69 10.70 -6.71 -19.83
N ALA A 70 10.14 -6.76 -21.03
CA ALA A 70 8.70 -6.97 -21.25
C ALA A 70 8.22 -8.32 -20.69
N GLN A 71 8.99 -9.39 -20.85
CA GLN A 71 8.69 -10.70 -20.29
C GLN A 71 8.73 -10.66 -18.74
N ALA A 72 9.72 -10.00 -18.14
CA ALA A 72 9.79 -9.83 -16.69
C ALA A 72 8.57 -9.08 -16.16
N VAL A 73 8.14 -8.00 -16.82
CA VAL A 73 6.91 -7.26 -16.48
C VAL A 73 5.69 -8.19 -16.50
N LYS A 74 5.55 -9.01 -17.52
CA LYS A 74 4.43 -9.96 -17.67
C LYS A 74 4.39 -10.97 -16.53
N GLU A 75 5.51 -11.61 -16.25
CA GLU A 75 5.60 -12.65 -15.23
C GLU A 75 5.41 -12.07 -13.81
N LEU A 76 6.01 -10.92 -13.51
CA LEU A 76 5.82 -10.23 -12.23
C LEU A 76 4.35 -9.82 -12.03
N ALA A 77 3.71 -9.30 -13.09
CA ALA A 77 2.29 -8.99 -13.05
C ALA A 77 1.43 -10.23 -12.76
N ALA A 78 1.76 -11.37 -13.39
CA ALA A 78 1.07 -12.64 -13.16
C ALA A 78 1.21 -13.14 -11.71
N CYS A 79 2.32 -12.84 -11.03
CA CYS A 79 2.52 -13.13 -9.61
C CYS A 79 1.67 -12.24 -8.69
N GLY A 80 1.08 -11.16 -9.21
CA GLY A 80 0.23 -10.25 -8.43
C GLY A 80 1.02 -9.28 -7.56
N ILE A 81 2.18 -8.81 -8.03
CA ILE A 81 2.89 -7.71 -7.36
C ILE A 81 1.99 -6.46 -7.30
N ALA A 82 2.20 -5.62 -6.32
CA ALA A 82 1.39 -4.41 -6.13
C ALA A 82 1.65 -3.36 -7.21
N ALA A 83 2.91 -3.13 -7.53
CA ALA A 83 3.37 -2.21 -8.56
C ALA A 83 4.83 -2.49 -8.96
N LEU A 84 5.20 -2.08 -10.17
CA LEU A 84 6.58 -2.03 -10.64
C LEU A 84 7.00 -0.56 -10.82
N ILE A 85 8.11 -0.17 -10.20
CA ILE A 85 8.65 1.18 -10.26
C ILE A 85 10.02 1.13 -10.94
N VAL A 86 10.15 1.81 -12.06
CA VAL A 86 11.37 1.85 -12.87
C VAL A 86 12.07 3.18 -12.67
N PHE A 87 13.31 3.12 -12.19
CA PHE A 87 14.17 4.28 -11.94
C PHE A 87 15.06 4.62 -13.14
N HIS A 88 15.53 5.85 -13.17
CA HIS A 88 16.49 6.37 -14.17
C HIS A 88 15.99 6.31 -15.60
N VAL A 89 14.69 6.61 -15.79
CA VAL A 89 14.09 6.68 -17.11
C VAL A 89 14.45 8.01 -17.75
N SER A 90 15.29 7.98 -18.79
CA SER A 90 15.75 9.20 -19.50
C SER A 90 14.67 9.81 -20.37
N ASP A 91 13.84 8.99 -21.01
CA ASP A 91 12.73 9.42 -21.84
C ASP A 91 11.58 8.38 -21.76
N VAL A 92 10.42 8.84 -21.36
CA VAL A 92 9.24 7.98 -21.16
C VAL A 92 8.62 7.55 -22.49
N ASP A 93 8.81 8.34 -23.54
CA ASP A 93 8.19 8.14 -24.85
C ASP A 93 9.08 7.28 -25.79
N ARG A 94 10.16 6.68 -25.26
CA ARG A 94 11.00 5.78 -26.06
C ARG A 94 10.23 4.55 -26.51
N GLU A 95 10.45 4.18 -27.77
CA GLU A 95 9.86 2.97 -28.36
C GLU A 95 10.21 1.70 -27.56
N ASP A 96 11.33 1.69 -26.88
CA ASP A 96 11.80 0.58 -26.04
C ASP A 96 10.82 0.22 -24.91
N TYR A 97 10.01 1.18 -24.43
CA TYR A 97 9.08 0.94 -23.32
C TYR A 97 7.65 0.61 -23.74
N VAL A 98 7.31 0.77 -25.03
CA VAL A 98 5.94 0.57 -25.52
C VAL A 98 5.40 -0.81 -25.18
N GLN A 99 6.16 -1.85 -25.47
CA GLN A 99 5.73 -3.23 -25.20
C GLN A 99 5.54 -3.50 -23.69
N MET A 100 6.44 -2.98 -22.85
CA MET A 100 6.35 -3.10 -21.40
C MET A 100 5.08 -2.40 -20.86
N ILE A 101 4.79 -1.20 -21.36
CA ILE A 101 3.62 -0.39 -20.98
C ILE A 101 2.32 -1.11 -21.40
N GLU A 102 2.26 -1.62 -22.63
CA GLU A 102 1.09 -2.35 -23.13
C GLU A 102 0.80 -3.61 -22.31
N ILE A 103 1.83 -4.37 -21.96
CA ILE A 103 1.69 -5.56 -21.10
C ILE A 103 1.21 -5.17 -19.72
N ALA A 104 1.82 -4.18 -19.11
CA ALA A 104 1.44 -3.72 -17.77
C ALA A 104 -0.02 -3.22 -17.74
N GLU A 105 -0.46 -2.45 -18.75
CA GLU A 105 -1.84 -2.00 -18.87
C GLU A 105 -2.82 -3.15 -19.08
N ALA A 106 -2.49 -4.10 -19.99
CA ALA A 106 -3.32 -5.28 -20.24
C ALA A 106 -3.48 -6.17 -19.00
N MET A 107 -2.43 -6.29 -18.18
CA MET A 107 -2.42 -7.03 -16.92
C MET A 107 -3.00 -6.22 -15.75
N GLY A 108 -3.29 -4.93 -15.94
CA GLY A 108 -3.76 -4.04 -14.90
C GLY A 108 -2.73 -3.78 -13.79
N MET A 109 -1.44 -3.98 -14.07
CA MET A 109 -0.38 -3.75 -13.09
C MET A 109 0.08 -2.29 -13.13
N PRO A 110 0.09 -1.55 -11.99
CA PRO A 110 0.67 -0.22 -11.92
C PRO A 110 2.16 -0.24 -12.32
N LEU A 111 2.48 0.47 -13.40
CA LEU A 111 3.84 0.70 -13.86
C LEU A 111 4.14 2.18 -13.72
N ILE A 112 5.19 2.49 -12.96
CA ILE A 112 5.55 3.86 -12.57
C ILE A 112 6.99 4.11 -12.98
N PHE A 113 7.23 5.23 -13.65
CA PHE A 113 8.55 5.66 -14.07
C PHE A 113 9.04 6.84 -13.23
N ILE A 114 10.28 6.73 -12.74
CA ILE A 114 11.01 7.81 -12.09
C ILE A 114 12.05 8.35 -13.06
N PRO A 115 12.01 9.65 -13.40
CA PRO A 115 12.91 10.24 -14.37
C PRO A 115 14.37 10.19 -13.89
N GLU A 116 15.27 10.20 -14.86
CA GLU A 116 16.70 10.40 -14.62
C GLU A 116 16.92 11.78 -13.97
N GLY A 117 17.91 11.87 -13.08
CA GLY A 117 18.21 13.10 -12.33
C GLY A 117 17.34 13.30 -11.09
N SER A 118 16.59 12.30 -10.65
CA SER A 118 15.98 12.30 -9.32
C SER A 118 17.06 12.32 -8.24
N ASP A 119 16.89 13.16 -7.21
CA ASP A 119 17.79 13.23 -6.05
C ASP A 119 17.71 11.98 -5.16
N TYR A 120 16.73 11.12 -5.40
CA TYR A 120 16.42 9.93 -4.60
C TYR A 120 16.79 8.65 -5.33
N GLY A 121 17.31 7.67 -4.57
CA GLY A 121 17.63 6.33 -5.04
C GLY A 121 16.74 5.23 -4.45
N TYR A 122 17.14 3.98 -4.68
CA TYR A 122 16.43 2.82 -4.13
C TYR A 122 16.38 2.82 -2.60
N ALA A 123 17.48 3.22 -1.94
CA ALA A 123 17.56 3.24 -0.49
C ALA A 123 16.49 4.15 0.11
N ASP A 124 16.36 5.36 -0.43
CA ASP A 124 15.37 6.34 0.01
C ASP A 124 13.94 5.84 -0.23
N ALA A 125 13.71 5.16 -1.37
CA ALA A 125 12.40 4.57 -1.68
C ALA A 125 12.03 3.44 -0.71
N ILE A 126 12.97 2.57 -0.41
CA ILE A 126 12.77 1.47 0.56
C ILE A 126 12.49 2.06 1.93
N GLU A 127 13.30 3.00 2.40
CA GLU A 127 13.15 3.65 3.70
C GLU A 127 11.76 4.27 3.84
N GLN A 128 11.37 5.15 2.91
CA GLN A 128 10.09 5.86 2.99
C GLN A 128 8.88 4.93 2.89
N ILE A 129 8.93 3.91 2.00
CA ILE A 129 7.84 2.93 1.87
C ILE A 129 7.76 2.08 3.15
N MET A 130 8.88 1.60 3.66
CA MET A 130 8.91 0.77 4.87
C MET A 130 8.45 1.56 6.10
N ASP A 131 8.86 2.80 6.24
CA ASP A 131 8.38 3.67 7.32
C ASP A 131 6.86 3.84 7.26
N LYS A 132 6.31 4.09 6.07
CA LYS A 132 4.85 4.19 5.89
C LYS A 132 4.13 2.88 6.25
N LEU A 133 4.69 1.74 5.87
CA LEU A 133 4.15 0.42 6.22
C LEU A 133 4.22 0.16 7.74
N LEU A 134 5.35 0.46 8.36
CA LEU A 134 5.56 0.27 9.80
C LEU A 134 4.70 1.20 10.64
N LEU A 135 4.57 2.47 10.26
CA LEU A 135 3.71 3.44 10.94
C LEU A 135 2.24 3.00 10.86
N GLY A 136 1.79 2.50 9.70
CA GLY A 136 0.45 1.94 9.56
C GLY A 136 0.21 0.71 10.43
N ALA A 137 1.16 -0.20 10.52
CA ALA A 137 1.09 -1.38 11.37
C ALA A 137 1.12 -1.01 12.88
N THR A 138 1.99 -0.09 13.25
CA THR A 138 2.12 0.40 14.63
C THR A 138 0.85 1.10 15.09
N PHE A 139 0.26 1.95 14.24
CA PHE A 139 -1.01 2.61 14.53
C PHE A 139 -2.13 1.61 14.82
N ASN A 140 -2.28 0.58 13.96
CA ASN A 140 -3.29 -0.45 14.16
C ASN A 140 -3.05 -1.25 15.46
N ASN A 141 -1.80 -1.62 15.75
CA ASN A 141 -1.46 -2.33 16.97
C ASN A 141 -1.70 -1.48 18.22
N ASN A 142 -1.33 -0.20 18.19
CA ASN A 142 -1.57 0.73 19.29
C ASN A 142 -3.06 0.95 19.51
N LEU A 143 -3.85 1.09 18.45
CA LEU A 143 -5.31 1.23 18.53
C LEU A 143 -5.95 0.02 19.21
N ILE A 144 -5.60 -1.20 18.77
CA ILE A 144 -6.12 -2.44 19.34
C ILE A 144 -5.68 -2.57 20.81
N ASN A 145 -4.40 -2.41 21.10
CA ASN A 145 -3.87 -2.56 22.46
C ASN A 145 -4.47 -1.54 23.42
N ASN A 146 -4.61 -0.29 22.98
CA ASN A 146 -5.22 0.76 23.79
C ASN A 146 -6.71 0.49 24.03
N THR A 147 -7.43 0.01 23.02
CA THR A 147 -8.83 -0.38 23.15
C THR A 147 -8.99 -1.54 24.14
N ILE A 148 -8.17 -2.60 23.99
CA ILE A 148 -8.18 -3.74 24.92
C ILE A 148 -7.85 -3.29 26.35
N TYR A 149 -6.83 -2.43 26.51
CA TYR A 149 -6.47 -1.89 27.82
C TYR A 149 -7.66 -1.22 28.51
N HIS A 150 -8.36 -0.32 27.83
CA HIS A 150 -9.53 0.35 28.40
C HIS A 150 -10.68 -0.60 28.69
N LEU A 151 -10.91 -1.61 27.84
CA LEU A 151 -11.99 -2.59 28.05
C LEU A 151 -11.71 -3.55 29.23
N LEU A 152 -10.44 -3.81 29.55
CA LEU A 152 -10.04 -4.71 30.62
C LEU A 152 -9.69 -4.00 31.94
N ASP A 153 -9.61 -2.67 31.95
CA ASP A 153 -9.29 -1.88 33.16
C ASP A 153 -10.55 -1.69 34.03
N PHE A 154 -10.97 -2.75 34.70
CA PHE A 154 -12.13 -2.74 35.58
C PHE A 154 -11.94 -1.94 36.87
N GLU A 155 -10.70 -1.63 37.26
CA GLU A 155 -10.43 -0.77 38.42
C GLU A 155 -10.75 0.69 38.11
N LYS A 156 -10.45 1.13 36.88
CA LYS A 156 -10.70 2.49 36.42
C LYS A 156 -12.14 2.72 35.99
N HIS A 157 -12.78 1.73 35.39
CA HIS A 157 -14.10 1.85 34.80
C HIS A 157 -15.15 1.07 35.58
N LYS A 158 -16.08 1.77 36.21
CA LYS A 158 -17.18 1.14 36.99
C LYS A 158 -18.19 0.38 36.16
N THR A 159 -18.26 0.63 34.84
CA THR A 159 -19.17 -0.01 33.91
C THR A 159 -18.49 -0.28 32.57
N PHE A 160 -18.94 -1.33 31.88
CA PHE A 160 -18.48 -1.63 30.51
C PHE A 160 -18.72 -0.46 29.55
N GLN A 161 -19.86 0.22 29.70
CA GLN A 161 -20.18 1.40 28.90
C GLN A 161 -19.16 2.52 29.08
N ALA A 162 -18.69 2.77 30.30
CA ALA A 162 -17.65 3.77 30.58
C ALA A 162 -16.32 3.37 29.92
N ALA A 163 -15.93 2.09 29.96
CA ALA A 163 -14.73 1.58 29.32
C ALA A 163 -14.78 1.75 27.79
N VAL A 164 -15.90 1.41 27.15
CA VAL A 164 -16.11 1.59 25.70
C VAL A 164 -16.04 3.08 25.31
N LYS A 165 -16.65 3.95 26.12
CA LYS A 165 -16.60 5.40 25.88
C LYS A 165 -15.19 5.94 25.98
N GLU A 166 -14.42 5.55 26.99
CA GLU A 166 -13.05 5.98 27.17
C GLU A 166 -12.16 5.47 26.03
N ALA A 167 -12.31 4.22 25.61
CA ALA A 167 -11.61 3.64 24.47
C ALA A 167 -11.90 4.43 23.18
N ALA A 168 -13.17 4.76 22.93
CA ALA A 168 -13.57 5.55 21.76
C ALA A 168 -12.96 6.96 21.77
N VAL A 169 -13.02 7.65 22.91
CA VAL A 169 -12.48 9.00 23.07
C VAL A 169 -10.94 9.01 22.98
N SER A 170 -10.26 8.08 23.65
CA SER A 170 -8.80 7.99 23.66
C SER A 170 -8.19 7.69 22.29
N ASN A 171 -8.94 6.99 21.44
CA ASN A 171 -8.47 6.63 20.10
C ASN A 171 -9.09 7.50 18.99
N ASP A 172 -9.92 8.48 19.33
CA ASP A 172 -10.63 9.37 18.39
C ASP A 172 -11.37 8.63 17.28
N PHE A 173 -12.09 7.56 17.64
CA PHE A 173 -12.97 6.84 16.71
C PHE A 173 -14.32 6.51 17.33
N GLN A 174 -15.30 6.29 16.49
CA GLN A 174 -16.64 5.90 16.91
C GLN A 174 -16.71 4.40 17.17
N MET A 175 -17.42 3.98 18.21
CA MET A 175 -17.61 2.58 18.57
C MET A 175 -19.10 2.23 18.69
N ALA A 176 -19.47 1.06 18.17
CA ALA A 176 -20.77 0.48 18.43
C ALA A 176 -20.64 -0.99 18.82
N LEU A 177 -21.42 -1.38 19.81
CA LEU A 177 -21.72 -2.78 20.10
C LEU A 177 -23.07 -3.08 19.49
N ILE A 178 -23.12 -4.06 18.61
CA ILE A 178 -24.33 -4.48 17.91
C ILE A 178 -24.70 -5.91 18.28
N SER A 179 -25.99 -6.23 18.30
CA SER A 179 -26.49 -7.60 18.48
C SER A 179 -26.22 -8.43 17.21
N LYS A 180 -26.43 -9.74 17.31
CA LYS A 180 -26.39 -10.64 16.15
C LYS A 180 -27.40 -10.29 15.04
N ASP A 181 -28.46 -9.56 15.38
CA ASP A 181 -29.51 -9.11 14.47
C ASP A 181 -29.29 -7.66 14.01
N PHE A 182 -28.03 -7.17 14.11
CA PHE A 182 -27.58 -5.83 13.72
C PHE A 182 -28.28 -4.67 14.47
N ASN A 183 -28.90 -4.93 15.62
CA ASN A 183 -29.45 -3.86 16.44
C ASN A 183 -28.38 -3.26 17.35
N PRO A 184 -28.24 -1.92 17.43
CA PRO A 184 -27.28 -1.28 18.28
C PRO A 184 -27.64 -1.50 19.77
N ILE A 185 -26.69 -2.05 20.55
CA ILE A 185 -26.78 -2.23 22.01
C ILE A 185 -26.16 -1.02 22.72
N LEU A 186 -25.03 -0.53 22.20
CA LEU A 186 -24.30 0.60 22.72
C LEU A 186 -23.67 1.34 21.54
N VAL A 187 -23.80 2.66 21.52
CA VAL A 187 -23.19 3.53 20.51
C VAL A 187 -22.43 4.65 21.21
N VAL A 188 -21.19 4.89 20.82
CA VAL A 188 -20.37 6.01 21.27
C VAL A 188 -19.94 6.80 20.05
N GLU A 189 -20.44 8.02 19.94
CA GLU A 189 -20.11 8.97 18.89
C GLU A 189 -19.13 10.03 19.43
N THR A 190 -17.99 10.14 18.78
CA THR A 190 -16.92 11.10 19.14
C THR A 190 -16.88 12.30 18.19
N ARG A 191 -17.56 12.21 17.03
CA ARG A 191 -17.60 13.26 16.00
C ARG A 191 -19.03 13.58 15.60
N ASN A 192 -19.34 14.87 15.41
CA ASN A 192 -20.69 15.35 15.14
C ASN A 192 -21.20 15.13 13.71
N ASN A 193 -20.36 14.66 12.76
CA ASN A 193 -20.69 14.71 11.34
C ASN A 193 -21.03 13.35 10.70
N VAL A 194 -20.83 12.25 11.39
CA VAL A 194 -21.18 10.90 10.89
C VAL A 194 -21.72 10.08 12.06
N THR A 195 -22.95 9.62 11.96
CA THR A 195 -23.54 8.77 12.99
C THR A 195 -23.18 7.30 12.75
N VAL A 196 -22.88 6.55 13.81
CA VAL A 196 -22.67 5.10 13.71
C VAL A 196 -23.95 4.41 13.20
N ALA A 197 -25.12 4.99 13.47
CA ALA A 197 -26.40 4.51 12.97
C ALA A 197 -26.47 4.51 11.44
N ASP A 198 -25.81 5.46 10.76
CA ASP A 198 -25.77 5.53 9.30
C ASP A 198 -24.81 4.49 8.71
N ALA A 199 -23.77 4.10 9.44
CA ALA A 199 -22.83 3.07 9.03
C ALA A 199 -23.35 1.63 9.21
N VAL A 200 -24.29 1.41 10.12
CA VAL A 200 -24.87 0.08 10.43
C VAL A 200 -26.13 -0.22 9.58
N ARG A 201 -26.67 0.77 8.89
CA ARG A 201 -27.87 0.64 8.02
C ARG A 201 -27.53 0.31 6.56
N ILE A 202 -26.51 -0.51 6.32
CA ILE A 202 -26.19 -1.02 4.97
C ILE A 202 -26.97 -2.31 4.72
#